data_8e690aa042d793a251d6bd7177272619
#
_entry.id   8e690aa042d793a251d6bd7177272619
#
_cell.length_a   1.000
_cell.length_b   1.000
_cell.length_c   1.000
_cell.angle_alpha   90.00
_cell.angle_beta   90.00
_cell.angle_gamma   90.00
#
_symmetry.space_group_name_H-M   'P 1'
#
loop_
_entity.id
_entity.type
_entity.pdbx_description
1 polymer ?
#
loop_
_entity_poly.entity_id
_entity_poly.type
_entity_poly.pdbx_seq_one_letter_code
_entity_poly.pdbx_strand_id
1 'polypeptide(L)'
;MLTLPPQVHTALDRLAAAGWEAYVVGGAVRDALRGCAAGDWDITTNAEPAQVERVFAGERLIETGLKHGTVTVLLGGLPLEITTYRVDGDYTDHRRPDAVRFTRSLREDLLRRDFTMNALAYNPRTGLVDICGGAEDIARGIVRCVGEPDRRFQEDGLRILRALRFASVLGFQIAPETVSYTHLRAHETRSNL
;
A
#
# COMPACT_ATOMS: atom_id res chain seq x y z
N MET A 1 19.06 -6.82 -3.94
CA MET A 1 17.95 -6.93 -4.93
C MET A 1 16.89 -7.83 -4.32
N LEU A 2 15.61 -7.42 -4.29
CA LEU A 2 14.55 -8.26 -3.75
C LEU A 2 14.25 -9.41 -4.72
N THR A 3 14.00 -10.60 -4.16
CA THR A 3 13.60 -11.77 -4.95
C THR A 3 12.10 -11.72 -5.19
N LEU A 4 11.69 -11.66 -6.45
CA LEU A 4 10.28 -11.64 -6.87
C LEU A 4 9.93 -12.97 -7.55
N PRO A 5 8.69 -13.46 -7.42
CA PRO A 5 8.20 -14.59 -8.22
C PRO A 5 8.24 -14.29 -9.73
N PRO A 6 8.43 -15.30 -10.58
CA PRO A 6 8.43 -15.12 -12.04
C PRO A 6 7.17 -14.43 -12.57
N GLN A 7 6.01 -14.70 -11.97
CA GLN A 7 4.74 -14.08 -12.33
C GLN A 7 4.74 -12.58 -12.08
N VAL A 8 5.34 -12.12 -10.96
CA VAL A 8 5.46 -10.70 -10.64
C VAL A 8 6.39 -10.02 -11.64
N HIS A 9 7.54 -10.64 -11.98
CA HIS A 9 8.43 -10.15 -13.04
C HIS A 9 7.68 -10.00 -14.37
N THR A 10 6.94 -11.05 -14.77
CA THR A 10 6.14 -11.03 -16.01
C THR A 10 5.12 -9.90 -16.00
N ALA A 11 4.44 -9.67 -14.87
CA ALA A 11 3.46 -8.60 -14.77
C ALA A 11 4.09 -7.21 -14.93
N LEU A 12 5.23 -6.96 -14.25
CA LEU A 12 5.97 -5.70 -14.36
C LEU A 12 6.48 -5.49 -15.80
N ASP A 13 6.98 -6.54 -16.46
CA ASP A 13 7.49 -6.47 -17.83
C ASP A 13 6.38 -6.21 -18.84
N ARG A 14 5.20 -6.82 -18.70
CA ARG A 14 4.05 -6.58 -19.59
C ARG A 14 3.54 -5.15 -19.47
N LEU A 15 3.44 -4.59 -18.25
CA LEU A 15 3.07 -3.21 -18.03
C LEU A 15 4.10 -2.25 -18.64
N ALA A 16 5.40 -2.52 -18.42
CA ALA A 16 6.46 -1.71 -18.99
C ALA A 16 6.49 -1.76 -20.54
N ALA A 17 6.28 -2.93 -21.14
CA ALA A 17 6.18 -3.10 -22.61
C ALA A 17 5.00 -2.34 -23.20
N ALA A 18 3.93 -2.13 -22.44
CA ALA A 18 2.77 -1.32 -22.80
C ALA A 18 2.97 0.19 -22.51
N GLY A 19 4.14 0.59 -22.01
CA GLY A 19 4.48 2.00 -21.72
C GLY A 19 4.04 2.49 -20.36
N TRP A 20 3.69 1.57 -19.41
CA TRP A 20 3.23 1.93 -18.08
C TRP A 20 4.31 1.70 -17.02
N GLU A 21 4.41 2.62 -16.07
CA GLU A 21 5.18 2.40 -14.86
C GLU A 21 4.46 1.41 -13.95
N ALA A 22 5.22 0.53 -13.28
CA ALA A 22 4.67 -0.38 -12.29
C ALA A 22 5.70 -0.72 -11.21
N TYR A 23 5.24 -0.89 -9.98
CA TYR A 23 6.06 -1.23 -8.83
C TYR A 23 5.34 -2.23 -7.93
N VAL A 24 6.08 -3.17 -7.38
CA VAL A 24 5.62 -3.94 -6.21
C VAL A 24 5.57 -3.02 -5.01
N VAL A 25 4.55 -3.12 -4.17
CA VAL A 25 4.33 -2.21 -3.04
C VAL A 25 3.88 -2.93 -1.77
N GLY A 26 3.83 -2.20 -0.68
CA GLY A 26 3.16 -2.59 0.54
C GLY A 26 3.84 -3.73 1.29
N GLY A 27 3.03 -4.71 1.73
CA GLY A 27 3.46 -5.82 2.57
C GLY A 27 4.59 -6.66 1.96
N ALA A 28 4.53 -6.91 0.66
CA ALA A 28 5.54 -7.70 -0.04
C ALA A 28 6.94 -7.08 0.03
N VAL A 29 7.03 -5.75 -0.19
CA VAL A 29 8.32 -5.03 -0.12
C VAL A 29 8.84 -5.01 1.32
N ARG A 30 7.97 -4.71 2.30
CA ARG A 30 8.32 -4.74 3.72
C ARG A 30 8.88 -6.11 4.13
N ASP A 31 8.16 -7.19 3.81
CA ASP A 31 8.53 -8.53 4.26
C ASP A 31 9.80 -9.02 3.57
N ALA A 32 9.98 -8.69 2.28
CA ALA A 32 11.22 -8.97 1.57
C ALA A 32 12.44 -8.22 2.18
N LEU A 33 12.27 -6.95 2.61
CA LEU A 33 13.33 -6.20 3.31
C LEU A 33 13.66 -6.79 4.69
N ARG A 34 12.69 -7.45 5.33
CA ARG A 34 12.89 -8.19 6.58
C ARG A 34 13.50 -9.58 6.38
N GLY A 35 13.72 -10.01 5.15
CA GLY A 35 14.19 -11.37 4.83
C GLY A 35 13.10 -12.43 5.01
N CYS A 36 11.81 -12.04 5.05
CA CYS A 36 10.66 -12.93 5.18
C CYS A 36 10.05 -13.22 3.80
N ALA A 37 9.40 -14.38 3.68
CA ALA A 37 8.62 -14.68 2.48
C ALA A 37 7.41 -13.75 2.41
N ALA A 38 7.19 -13.12 1.24
CA ALA A 38 5.99 -12.34 0.98
C ALA A 38 4.82 -13.29 0.65
N GLY A 39 3.66 -13.03 1.24
CA GLY A 39 2.44 -13.81 0.99
C GLY A 39 1.67 -13.27 -0.21
N ASP A 40 1.28 -12.01 -0.15
CA ASP A 40 0.46 -11.34 -1.17
C ASP A 40 1.32 -10.37 -1.98
N TRP A 41 1.06 -10.29 -3.27
CA TRP A 41 1.81 -9.44 -4.19
C TRP A 41 0.92 -8.34 -4.75
N ASP A 42 1.09 -7.14 -4.22
CA ASP A 42 0.43 -5.93 -4.69
C ASP A 42 1.34 -5.17 -5.64
N ILE A 43 0.78 -4.76 -6.78
CA ILE A 43 1.45 -3.92 -7.77
C ILE A 43 0.68 -2.60 -7.87
N THR A 44 1.39 -1.49 -7.90
CA THR A 44 0.81 -0.19 -8.21
C THR A 44 1.34 0.32 -9.55
N THR A 45 0.51 1.03 -10.34
CA THR A 45 0.84 1.45 -11.70
C THR A 45 0.17 2.77 -12.06
N ASN A 46 0.71 3.50 -13.03
CA ASN A 46 0.05 4.66 -13.62
C ASN A 46 -0.95 4.29 -14.74
N ALA A 47 -1.11 2.99 -15.05
CA ALA A 47 -2.17 2.51 -15.93
C ALA A 47 -3.52 2.55 -15.21
N GLU A 48 -4.56 3.03 -15.89
CA GLU A 48 -5.93 2.95 -15.40
C GLU A 48 -6.49 1.53 -15.55
N PRO A 49 -7.56 1.14 -14.82
CA PRO A 49 -8.08 -0.23 -14.82
C PRO A 49 -8.33 -0.80 -16.22
N ALA A 50 -8.97 -0.03 -17.11
CA ALA A 50 -9.22 -0.47 -18.49
C ALA A 50 -7.94 -0.69 -19.31
N GLN A 51 -6.83 -0.04 -18.94
CA GLN A 51 -5.53 -0.24 -19.56
C GLN A 51 -4.86 -1.49 -19.01
N VAL A 52 -4.99 -1.74 -17.70
CA VAL A 52 -4.54 -3.00 -17.05
C VAL A 52 -5.26 -4.19 -17.69
N GLU A 53 -6.59 -4.12 -17.84
CA GLU A 53 -7.38 -5.18 -18.47
C GLU A 53 -6.89 -5.48 -19.90
N ARG A 54 -6.57 -4.45 -20.68
CA ARG A 54 -6.01 -4.64 -22.05
C ARG A 54 -4.63 -5.31 -22.04
N VAL A 55 -3.75 -4.93 -21.12
CA VAL A 55 -2.40 -5.52 -20.99
C VAL A 55 -2.48 -6.99 -20.62
N PHE A 56 -3.49 -7.37 -19.83
CA PHE A 56 -3.70 -8.74 -19.36
C PHE A 56 -4.88 -9.43 -20.04
N ALA A 57 -5.32 -8.93 -21.21
CA ALA A 57 -6.31 -9.63 -22.04
C ALA A 57 -5.82 -11.05 -22.35
N GLY A 58 -6.62 -12.06 -22.01
CA GLY A 58 -6.24 -13.48 -22.11
C GLY A 58 -5.88 -14.15 -20.79
N GLU A 59 -5.69 -13.36 -19.71
CA GLU A 59 -5.62 -13.88 -18.35
C GLU A 59 -7.00 -13.85 -17.68
N ARG A 60 -7.15 -14.58 -16.60
CA ARG A 60 -8.36 -14.47 -15.78
C ARG A 60 -8.29 -13.22 -14.91
N LEU A 61 -9.25 -12.30 -15.12
CA LEU A 61 -9.39 -11.05 -14.38
C LEU A 61 -10.53 -11.15 -13.37
N ILE A 62 -10.35 -10.50 -12.22
CA ILE A 62 -11.36 -10.36 -11.16
C ILE A 62 -11.51 -8.86 -10.86
N GLU A 63 -12.69 -8.31 -11.13
CA GLU A 63 -12.97 -6.88 -11.17
C GLU A 63 -13.58 -6.33 -9.87
N THR A 64 -13.51 -7.07 -8.77
CA THR A 64 -14.17 -6.68 -7.50
C THR A 64 -13.67 -5.35 -6.91
N GLY A 65 -12.50 -4.86 -7.35
CA GLY A 65 -11.88 -3.63 -6.87
C GLY A 65 -11.94 -2.43 -7.82
N LEU A 66 -12.63 -2.51 -8.96
CA LEU A 66 -12.62 -1.49 -10.02
C LEU A 66 -12.96 -0.09 -9.52
N LYS A 67 -13.95 0.05 -8.62
CA LYS A 67 -14.34 1.33 -8.02
C LYS A 67 -13.19 2.03 -7.29
N HIS A 68 -12.19 1.27 -6.85
CA HIS A 68 -11.00 1.76 -6.16
C HIS A 68 -9.73 1.70 -7.01
N GLY A 69 -9.89 1.39 -8.30
CA GLY A 69 -8.77 1.33 -9.25
C GLY A 69 -7.98 0.02 -9.21
N THR A 70 -8.52 -1.06 -8.61
CA THR A 70 -7.81 -2.35 -8.49
C THR A 70 -8.41 -3.39 -9.43
N VAL A 71 -7.54 -4.07 -10.18
CA VAL A 71 -7.84 -5.26 -10.98
C VAL A 71 -6.99 -6.41 -10.44
N THR A 72 -7.60 -7.53 -10.08
CA THR A 72 -6.85 -8.73 -9.72
C THR A 72 -6.63 -9.58 -10.96
N VAL A 73 -5.37 -9.85 -11.29
CA VAL A 73 -4.94 -10.67 -12.41
C VAL A 73 -4.46 -12.01 -11.89
N LEU A 74 -5.04 -13.11 -12.37
CA LEU A 74 -4.55 -14.45 -12.05
C LEU A 74 -3.50 -14.86 -13.09
N LEU A 75 -2.22 -14.66 -12.77
CA LEU A 75 -1.11 -14.94 -13.68
C LEU A 75 -0.37 -16.21 -13.25
N GLY A 76 -0.42 -17.24 -14.09
CA GLY A 76 0.21 -18.55 -13.78
C GLY A 76 -0.24 -19.13 -12.43
N GLY A 77 -1.50 -18.92 -12.04
CA GLY A 77 -2.08 -19.39 -10.78
C GLY A 77 -1.82 -18.46 -9.58
N LEU A 78 -0.99 -17.43 -9.72
CA LEU A 78 -0.73 -16.43 -8.66
C LEU A 78 -1.69 -15.24 -8.84
N PRO A 79 -2.52 -14.89 -7.82
CA PRO A 79 -3.30 -13.67 -7.84
C PRO A 79 -2.40 -12.46 -7.59
N LEU A 80 -2.47 -11.48 -8.48
CA LEU A 80 -1.77 -10.21 -8.39
C LEU A 80 -2.78 -9.08 -8.33
N GLU A 81 -2.79 -8.29 -7.25
CA GLU A 81 -3.60 -7.08 -7.16
C GLU A 81 -2.86 -5.92 -7.82
N ILE A 82 -3.38 -5.44 -8.95
CA ILE A 82 -2.82 -4.33 -9.71
C ILE A 82 -3.70 -3.11 -9.51
N THR A 83 -3.19 -2.10 -8.81
CA THR A 83 -3.92 -0.89 -8.43
C THR A 83 -3.37 0.32 -9.16
N THR A 84 -4.24 1.11 -9.77
CA THR A 84 -3.89 2.42 -10.36
C THR A 84 -3.44 3.39 -9.27
N TYR A 85 -2.37 4.17 -9.53
CA TYR A 85 -1.97 5.28 -8.63
C TYR A 85 -3.16 6.18 -8.35
N ARG A 86 -3.38 6.50 -7.10
CA ARG A 86 -4.52 7.29 -6.71
C ARG A 86 -4.22 8.24 -5.56
N VAL A 87 -5.03 9.26 -5.47
CA VAL A 87 -5.16 10.14 -4.32
C VAL A 87 -6.55 9.89 -3.74
N ASP A 88 -6.61 9.67 -2.46
CA ASP A 88 -7.88 9.51 -1.76
C ASP A 88 -8.55 10.89 -1.61
N GLY A 89 -9.86 10.95 -1.85
CA GLY A 89 -10.68 12.14 -1.60
C GLY A 89 -11.03 12.30 -0.12
N ASP A 90 -12.09 13.05 0.16
CA ASP A 90 -12.58 13.23 1.51
C ASP A 90 -13.11 11.91 2.10
N TYR A 91 -13.15 11.85 3.43
CA TYR A 91 -13.59 10.69 4.19
C TYR A 91 -14.75 11.11 5.10
N THR A 92 -16.00 10.92 4.65
CA THR A 92 -17.18 11.28 5.46
C THR A 92 -17.54 10.20 6.48
N ASP A 93 -17.23 8.94 6.22
CA ASP A 93 -17.50 7.81 7.12
C ASP A 93 -16.31 7.42 8.02
N HIS A 94 -15.19 8.17 7.99
CA HIS A 94 -13.94 7.88 8.70
C HIS A 94 -13.39 6.46 8.46
N ARG A 95 -13.67 5.87 7.30
CA ARG A 95 -13.23 4.52 6.95
C ARG A 95 -12.79 4.39 5.50
N ARG A 96 -13.55 4.96 4.58
CA ARG A 96 -13.29 4.85 3.15
C ARG A 96 -13.34 6.23 2.51
N PRO A 97 -12.46 6.49 1.54
CA PRO A 97 -12.59 7.72 0.78
C PRO A 97 -13.91 7.70 0.00
N ASP A 98 -14.66 8.79 0.02
CA ASP A 98 -15.91 8.95 -0.72
C ASP A 98 -15.70 8.81 -2.22
N ALA A 99 -14.54 9.25 -2.70
CA ALA A 99 -14.09 9.12 -4.07
C ALA A 99 -12.57 8.91 -4.12
N VAL A 100 -12.10 8.25 -5.16
CA VAL A 100 -10.68 8.17 -5.49
C VAL A 100 -10.43 8.91 -6.79
N ARG A 101 -9.35 9.66 -6.87
CA ARG A 101 -8.89 10.31 -8.10
C ARG A 101 -7.61 9.65 -8.55
N PHE A 102 -7.59 9.14 -9.77
CA PHE A 102 -6.37 8.58 -10.35
C PHE A 102 -5.33 9.67 -10.60
N THR A 103 -4.08 9.31 -10.38
CA THR A 103 -2.92 10.17 -10.60
C THR A 103 -1.86 9.43 -11.41
N ARG A 104 -0.91 10.16 -11.96
CA ARG A 104 0.27 9.57 -12.60
C ARG A 104 1.51 9.62 -11.71
N SER A 105 1.36 10.10 -10.49
CA SER A 105 2.45 10.28 -9.53
C SER A 105 2.53 9.12 -8.55
N LEU A 106 3.56 8.29 -8.67
CA LEU A 106 3.90 7.28 -7.64
C LEU A 106 4.04 7.92 -6.27
N ARG A 107 4.65 9.12 -6.20
CA ARG A 107 4.82 9.85 -4.94
C ARG A 107 3.49 10.10 -4.22
N GLU A 108 2.47 10.54 -4.94
CA GLU A 108 1.14 10.78 -4.37
C GLU A 108 0.51 9.48 -3.87
N ASP A 109 0.64 8.37 -4.63
CA ASP A 109 0.13 7.07 -4.20
C ASP A 109 0.81 6.54 -2.94
N LEU A 110 2.11 6.77 -2.79
CA LEU A 110 2.84 6.37 -1.58
C LEU A 110 2.48 7.24 -0.37
N LEU A 111 2.32 8.55 -0.57
CA LEU A 111 2.01 9.50 0.52
C LEU A 111 0.61 9.34 1.11
N ARG A 112 -0.36 8.70 0.43
CA ARG A 112 -1.69 8.42 0.98
C ARG A 112 -1.73 7.18 1.87
N ARG A 113 -0.66 6.35 1.89
CA ARG A 113 -0.63 5.09 2.64
C ARG A 113 -0.60 5.31 4.14
N ASP A 114 -0.88 4.26 4.90
CA ASP A 114 -1.01 4.30 6.36
C ASP A 114 0.32 4.51 7.09
N PHE A 115 1.30 3.61 6.85
CA PHE A 115 2.56 3.58 7.57
C PHE A 115 3.75 3.61 6.61
N THR A 116 4.85 4.22 7.06
CA THR A 116 6.10 4.36 6.29
C THR A 116 6.60 3.01 5.78
N MET A 117 6.57 1.98 6.61
CA MET A 117 6.99 0.62 6.27
C MET A 117 6.13 -0.05 5.18
N ASN A 118 4.94 0.47 4.88
CA ASN A 118 4.06 0.02 3.80
C ASN A 118 4.04 1.01 2.62
N ALA A 119 4.69 2.17 2.75
CA ALA A 119 4.81 3.20 1.72
C ALA A 119 6.13 3.07 0.92
N LEU A 120 6.49 1.83 0.62
CA LEU A 120 7.67 1.45 -0.14
C LEU A 120 7.23 0.90 -1.49
N ALA A 121 7.97 1.20 -2.54
CA ALA A 121 7.76 0.66 -3.86
C ALA A 121 9.08 0.07 -4.41
N TYR A 122 9.00 -1.04 -5.13
CA TYR A 122 10.16 -1.69 -5.70
C TYR A 122 9.91 -2.15 -7.12
N ASN A 123 10.88 -1.85 -7.99
CA ASN A 123 10.95 -2.43 -9.33
C ASN A 123 12.39 -2.90 -9.59
N PRO A 124 12.59 -4.11 -10.15
CA PRO A 124 13.95 -4.64 -10.40
C PRO A 124 14.83 -3.74 -11.28
N ARG A 125 14.23 -2.93 -12.16
CA ARG A 125 14.95 -2.04 -13.09
C ARG A 125 15.37 -0.72 -12.45
N THR A 126 14.57 -0.18 -11.52
CA THR A 126 14.78 1.15 -10.91
C THR A 126 15.19 1.09 -9.45
N GLY A 127 15.07 -0.09 -8.82
CA GLY A 127 15.39 -0.30 -7.42
C GLY A 127 14.25 0.04 -6.46
N LEU A 128 14.63 0.26 -5.20
CA LEU A 128 13.72 0.65 -4.12
C LEU A 128 13.43 2.15 -4.16
N VAL A 129 12.15 2.49 -4.09
CA VAL A 129 11.67 3.86 -3.89
C VAL A 129 11.13 3.97 -2.47
N ASP A 130 11.80 4.76 -1.65
CA ASP A 130 11.45 5.06 -0.26
C ASP A 130 11.46 6.57 -0.05
N ILE A 131 10.29 7.17 -0.01
CA ILE A 131 10.12 8.62 0.15
C ILE A 131 9.75 9.03 1.59
N CYS A 132 9.48 8.04 2.44
CA CYS A 132 8.98 8.24 3.80
C CYS A 132 9.93 7.70 4.88
N GLY A 133 11.09 7.14 4.51
CA GLY A 133 12.02 6.52 5.46
C GLY A 133 11.54 5.16 5.99
N GLY A 134 10.70 4.47 5.23
CA GLY A 134 10.13 3.19 5.64
C GLY A 134 11.14 2.07 5.81
N ALA A 135 12.21 2.06 5.01
CA ALA A 135 13.28 1.07 5.13
C ALA A 135 14.05 1.22 6.46
N GLU A 136 14.31 2.45 6.90
CA GLU A 136 14.92 2.73 8.20
C GLU A 136 13.98 2.32 9.34
N ASP A 137 12.69 2.67 9.26
CA ASP A 137 11.70 2.26 10.26
C ASP A 137 11.57 0.74 10.38
N ILE A 138 11.64 0.01 9.25
CA ILE A 138 11.69 -1.47 9.25
C ILE A 138 12.94 -1.97 10.00
N ALA A 139 14.12 -1.43 9.67
CA ALA A 139 15.38 -1.83 10.30
C ALA A 139 15.38 -1.56 11.82
N ARG A 140 14.70 -0.52 12.26
CA ARG A 140 14.55 -0.13 13.68
C ARG A 140 13.36 -0.80 14.39
N GLY A 141 12.52 -1.53 13.66
CA GLY A 141 11.31 -2.14 14.21
C GLY A 141 10.27 -1.11 14.65
N ILE A 142 10.02 -0.08 13.84
CA ILE A 142 9.11 1.04 14.15
C ILE A 142 7.89 1.02 13.23
N VAL A 143 6.70 1.19 13.81
CA VAL A 143 5.44 1.50 13.11
C VAL A 143 5.21 3.01 13.18
N ARG A 144 5.42 3.72 12.08
CA ARG A 144 5.25 5.17 11.97
C ARG A 144 4.21 5.51 10.91
N CYS A 145 3.31 6.45 11.19
CA CYS A 145 2.38 7.00 10.21
C CYS A 145 3.10 7.74 9.09
N VAL A 146 2.54 7.67 7.88
CA VAL A 146 2.95 8.57 6.78
C VAL A 146 2.35 9.94 7.00
N GLY A 147 3.19 10.97 7.11
CA GLY A 147 2.76 12.33 7.37
C GLY A 147 2.22 12.52 8.79
N GLU A 148 1.20 13.36 8.93
CA GLU A 148 0.65 13.73 10.25
C GLU A 148 -0.30 12.64 10.78
N PRO A 149 -0.04 12.02 11.94
CA PRO A 149 -0.87 10.96 12.50
C PRO A 149 -2.32 11.36 12.73
N ASP A 150 -2.54 12.57 13.25
CA ASP A 150 -3.88 13.11 13.53
C ASP A 150 -4.75 13.08 12.28
N ARG A 151 -4.22 13.59 11.19
CA ARG A 151 -4.91 13.58 9.89
C ARG A 151 -5.18 12.16 9.41
N ARG A 152 -4.18 11.28 9.46
CA ARG A 152 -4.29 9.88 8.97
C ARG A 152 -5.32 9.07 9.73
N PHE A 153 -5.42 9.26 11.03
CA PHE A 153 -6.40 8.55 11.86
C PHE A 153 -7.81 9.15 11.81
N GLN A 154 -7.92 10.46 11.50
CA GLN A 154 -9.22 11.08 11.21
C GLN A 154 -9.78 10.60 9.86
N GLU A 155 -8.94 10.42 8.84
CA GLU A 155 -9.34 9.85 7.55
C GLU A 155 -9.89 8.43 7.71
N ASP A 156 -9.17 7.56 8.43
CA ASP A 156 -9.57 6.16 8.64
C ASP A 156 -9.18 5.67 10.04
N GLY A 157 -10.18 5.55 10.91
CA GLY A 157 -10.00 5.07 12.29
C GLY A 157 -9.49 3.62 12.38
N LEU A 158 -9.69 2.79 11.34
CA LEU A 158 -9.13 1.44 11.32
C LEU A 158 -7.60 1.43 11.28
N ARG A 159 -6.97 2.52 10.85
CA ARG A 159 -5.50 2.63 10.88
C ARG A 159 -4.94 2.51 12.29
N ILE A 160 -5.70 2.93 13.33
CA ILE A 160 -5.30 2.72 14.73
C ILE A 160 -5.20 1.23 15.06
N LEU A 161 -6.23 0.45 14.70
CA LEU A 161 -6.23 -1.01 14.91
C LEU A 161 -5.14 -1.69 14.07
N ARG A 162 -4.88 -1.17 12.87
CA ARG A 162 -3.79 -1.65 12.01
C ARG A 162 -2.42 -1.39 12.64
N ALA A 163 -2.20 -0.23 13.28
CA ALA A 163 -0.95 0.07 14.01
C ALA A 163 -0.71 -0.94 15.12
N LEU A 164 -1.72 -1.20 15.95
CA LEU A 164 -1.67 -2.18 17.02
C LEU A 164 -1.41 -3.60 16.48
N ARG A 165 -2.11 -3.99 15.41
CA ARG A 165 -1.90 -5.28 14.75
C ARG A 165 -0.47 -5.41 14.23
N PHE A 166 0.07 -4.41 13.54
CA PHE A 166 1.44 -4.47 13.04
C PHE A 166 2.46 -4.51 14.17
N ALA A 167 2.28 -3.72 15.22
CA ALA A 167 3.14 -3.76 16.39
C ALA A 167 3.17 -5.18 16.99
N SER A 168 2.01 -5.81 17.16
CA SER A 168 1.90 -7.16 17.72
C SER A 168 2.47 -8.24 16.79
N VAL A 169 2.08 -8.24 15.50
CA VAL A 169 2.44 -9.31 14.55
C VAL A 169 3.90 -9.24 14.14
N LEU A 170 4.44 -8.03 13.97
CA LEU A 170 5.83 -7.81 13.54
C LEU A 170 6.82 -7.71 14.71
N GLY A 171 6.32 -7.55 15.95
CA GLY A 171 7.15 -7.26 17.12
C GLY A 171 7.74 -5.84 17.07
N PHE A 172 7.08 -4.91 16.39
CA PHE A 172 7.54 -3.52 16.22
C PHE A 172 6.98 -2.62 17.31
N GLN A 173 7.68 -1.51 17.60
CA GLN A 173 7.21 -0.46 18.48
C GLN A 173 6.47 0.61 17.67
N ILE A 174 5.36 1.12 18.22
CA ILE A 174 4.67 2.25 17.60
C ILE A 174 5.44 3.52 17.94
N ALA A 175 5.73 4.35 16.94
CA ALA A 175 6.43 5.61 17.13
C ALA A 175 5.68 6.53 18.11
N PRO A 176 6.36 7.25 19.02
CA PRO A 176 5.71 8.09 20.03
C PRO A 176 4.72 9.09 19.44
N GLU A 177 5.06 9.76 18.34
CA GLU A 177 4.19 10.68 17.62
C GLU A 177 2.93 10.00 17.06
N THR A 178 3.02 8.71 16.71
CA THR A 178 1.88 7.89 16.26
C THR A 178 0.99 7.47 17.44
N VAL A 179 1.57 7.25 18.64
CA VAL A 179 0.84 6.86 19.85
C VAL A 179 0.05 8.01 20.46
N SER A 180 0.57 9.24 20.42
CA SER A 180 -0.06 10.41 21.06
C SER A 180 -1.53 10.56 20.70
N TYR A 181 -1.91 10.25 19.46
CA TYR A 181 -3.29 10.32 19.02
C TYR A 181 -4.16 9.15 19.53
N THR A 182 -3.60 7.96 19.68
CA THR A 182 -4.38 6.80 20.17
C THR A 182 -4.84 6.98 21.61
N HIS A 183 -4.08 7.70 22.43
CA HIS A 183 -4.44 7.99 23.82
C HIS A 183 -5.52 9.08 23.95
N LEU A 184 -5.49 10.10 23.10
CA LEU A 184 -6.47 11.21 23.16
C LEU A 184 -7.90 10.71 22.88
N ARG A 185 -8.10 9.84 21.87
CA ARG A 185 -9.43 9.32 21.54
C ARG A 185 -9.95 8.23 22.51
N ALA A 186 -9.08 7.48 23.17
CA ALA A 186 -9.50 6.54 24.20
C ALA A 186 -10.10 7.26 25.42
N HIS A 187 -9.74 8.52 25.68
CA HIS A 187 -10.34 9.36 26.70
C HIS A 187 -11.68 9.96 26.28
N GLU A 188 -11.84 10.38 25.02
CA GLU A 188 -13.10 10.97 24.53
C GLU A 188 -14.27 9.96 24.48
N THR A 189 -14.00 8.68 24.15
CA THR A 189 -15.01 7.62 24.18
C THR A 189 -15.46 7.25 25.59
N ARG A 190 -14.69 7.54 26.64
CA ARG A 190 -15.09 7.34 28.03
C ARG A 190 -15.94 8.47 28.61
N SER A 191 -15.95 9.64 27.98
CA SER A 191 -16.72 10.83 28.44
C SER A 191 -18.13 10.88 27.87
N ASN A 192 -18.49 10.00 26.94
CA ASN A 192 -19.79 9.95 26.26
C ASN A 192 -20.60 8.67 26.60
N LEU A 193 -20.26 7.99 27.69
CA LEU A 193 -21.04 6.92 28.34
C LEU A 193 -21.45 7.39 29.74
#